data_1429f847e1c11c11d7f6778a4a81e618
#
_entry.id   1429f847e1c11c11d7f6778a4a81e618
#
_cell.length_a   1.000
_cell.length_b   1.000
_cell.length_c   1.000
_cell.angle_alpha   90.00
_cell.angle_beta   90.00
_cell.angle_gamma   90.00
#
_symmetry.space_group_name_H-M   'P 1'
#
loop_
_entity.id
_entity.type
_entity.pdbx_description
1 polymer ?
#
loop_
_entity_poly.entity_id
_entity_poly.type
_entity_poly.pdbx_seq_one_letter_code
_entity_poly.pdbx_strand_id
1 'polypeptide(L)'
;MRFFNVLVPVAVAALLTSAGGAPSPAADPALLAPPVNTAPGPEYADDTRLFQGIPGIERAANGRLWALWYAGGKGEGPDNYAVLVTSGDDGKTWSGPKVVVDPPGPVRAYDPCLWHDPQGRLWLFWAQSHNWWDGRAGVWAIVTENSGDETPRWSAPRRLSDGIMMNKPTVLATGEWLMPAAVWQRKAGTDAAHSHDLGPRSGANVMLSKDRGDTWSYLGQAIVPNRVFDEHMIVQRRDGALWMLVRAAYGIGESLSADGGKTWSEGRRSEIPHVNSRFFIRRLASGKLLLVTHNPPDGKARSHLVAHLSDDDGKTWQGGLMIDERAGVSYPDGVQAPDGTIYLIYDFSRTGDRQILMAAFTEDDVAKGQWLSPRARQRVVVNQATGKAAK
;
A
#
# COMPACT_ATOMS: atom_id res chain seq x y z
N MET A 1 -58.02 -69.73 -42.35
CA MET A 1 -58.34 -68.43 -41.81
C MET A 1 -57.17 -67.93 -40.96
N ARG A 2 -56.36 -66.96 -41.45
CA ARG A 2 -55.20 -66.39 -40.72
C ARG A 2 -55.65 -65.04 -40.30
N PHE A 3 -55.63 -64.75 -38.97
CA PHE A 3 -55.86 -63.41 -38.42
C PHE A 3 -54.54 -62.70 -38.35
N PHE A 4 -54.45 -61.51 -38.98
CA PHE A 4 -53.35 -60.53 -38.84
C PHE A 4 -53.66 -59.61 -37.67
N ASN A 5 -52.81 -59.62 -36.64
CA ASN A 5 -52.81 -58.59 -35.60
C ASN A 5 -51.96 -57.43 -36.08
N VAL A 6 -52.56 -56.26 -36.18
CA VAL A 6 -51.86 -54.95 -36.44
C VAL A 6 -51.57 -54.29 -35.09
N LEU A 7 -50.28 -54.18 -34.74
CA LEU A 7 -49.80 -53.43 -33.57
C LEU A 7 -49.62 -51.94 -34.01
N VAL A 8 -50.35 -51.05 -33.36
CA VAL A 8 -50.18 -49.59 -33.48
C VAL A 8 -49.16 -49.12 -32.40
N PRO A 9 -48.08 -48.44 -32.76
CA PRO A 9 -47.19 -47.90 -31.75
C PRO A 9 -47.73 -46.61 -31.16
N VAL A 10 -47.87 -46.53 -29.82
CA VAL A 10 -48.18 -45.32 -29.08
C VAL A 10 -46.86 -44.55 -28.87
N ALA A 11 -46.72 -43.40 -29.50
CA ALA A 11 -45.62 -42.51 -29.27
C ALA A 11 -45.85 -41.72 -27.94
N VAL A 12 -45.04 -41.98 -26.93
CA VAL A 12 -45.00 -41.16 -25.71
C VAL A 12 -44.10 -39.97 -25.97
N ALA A 13 -44.68 -38.78 -26.10
CA ALA A 13 -43.95 -37.51 -26.14
C ALA A 13 -43.45 -37.15 -24.72
N ALA A 14 -42.16 -37.30 -24.45
CA ALA A 14 -41.54 -36.79 -23.23
C ALA A 14 -41.43 -35.25 -23.34
N LEU A 15 -42.20 -34.52 -22.54
CA LEU A 15 -42.03 -33.08 -22.31
C LEU A 15 -40.76 -32.87 -21.47
N LEU A 16 -39.68 -32.50 -22.11
CA LEU A 16 -38.48 -31.92 -21.42
C LEU A 16 -38.83 -30.55 -20.92
N THR A 17 -39.21 -30.40 -19.64
CA THR A 17 -39.25 -29.13 -18.96
C THR A 17 -37.79 -28.70 -18.71
N SER A 18 -37.30 -27.74 -19.48
CA SER A 18 -36.07 -27.03 -19.18
C SER A 18 -36.25 -26.29 -17.86
N ALA A 19 -35.68 -26.83 -16.78
CA ALA A 19 -35.53 -26.09 -15.54
C ALA A 19 -34.62 -24.90 -15.84
N GLY A 20 -35.21 -23.72 -15.98
CA GLY A 20 -34.48 -22.47 -16.04
C GLY A 20 -33.67 -22.32 -14.74
N GLY A 21 -32.38 -22.61 -14.77
CA GLY A 21 -31.49 -22.34 -13.66
C GLY A 21 -31.58 -20.87 -13.32
N ALA A 22 -31.79 -20.52 -12.06
CA ALA A 22 -31.67 -19.15 -11.59
C ALA A 22 -30.32 -18.59 -12.08
N PRO A 23 -30.28 -17.34 -12.56
CA PRO A 23 -29.01 -16.74 -12.97
C PRO A 23 -28.03 -16.82 -11.80
N SER A 24 -26.83 -17.31 -12.08
CA SER A 24 -25.74 -17.31 -11.08
C SER A 24 -25.57 -15.85 -10.60
N PRO A 25 -25.45 -15.61 -9.29
CA PRO A 25 -25.23 -14.26 -8.80
C PRO A 25 -24.03 -13.66 -9.51
N ALA A 26 -24.18 -12.42 -9.99
CA ALA A 26 -23.10 -11.70 -10.66
C ALA A 26 -21.86 -11.68 -9.73
N ALA A 27 -20.68 -11.90 -10.30
CA ALA A 27 -19.44 -11.87 -9.54
C ALA A 27 -19.27 -10.48 -8.89
N ASP A 28 -18.85 -10.47 -7.61
CA ASP A 28 -18.62 -9.22 -6.88
C ASP A 28 -17.55 -8.37 -7.58
N PRO A 29 -17.87 -7.14 -8.04
CA PRO A 29 -16.92 -6.27 -8.74
C PRO A 29 -15.61 -6.03 -7.99
N ALA A 30 -15.65 -6.00 -6.64
CA ALA A 30 -14.46 -5.83 -5.83
C ALA A 30 -13.47 -7.01 -5.87
N LEU A 31 -13.92 -8.17 -6.35
CA LEU A 31 -13.09 -9.37 -6.56
C LEU A 31 -12.65 -9.55 -8.01
N LEU A 32 -13.06 -8.67 -8.90
CA LEU A 32 -12.67 -8.72 -10.31
C LEU A 32 -11.41 -7.89 -10.53
N ALA A 33 -10.59 -8.32 -11.48
CA ALA A 33 -9.44 -7.56 -11.94
C ALA A 33 -9.91 -6.22 -12.54
N PRO A 34 -9.46 -5.07 -11.99
CA PRO A 34 -9.86 -3.78 -12.51
C PRO A 34 -9.13 -3.45 -13.81
N PRO A 35 -9.64 -2.53 -14.63
CA PRO A 35 -8.88 -1.99 -15.74
C PRO A 35 -7.65 -1.23 -15.20
N VAL A 36 -6.52 -1.42 -15.89
CA VAL A 36 -5.29 -0.65 -15.68
C VAL A 36 -5.11 0.26 -16.89
N ASN A 37 -5.32 1.55 -16.68
CA ASN A 37 -5.21 2.55 -17.73
C ASN A 37 -3.76 3.06 -17.82
N THR A 38 -3.04 2.70 -18.88
CA THR A 38 -1.63 3.09 -19.12
C THR A 38 -1.51 4.31 -20.06
N ALA A 39 -2.62 4.90 -20.45
CA ALA A 39 -2.71 6.14 -21.23
C ALA A 39 -3.85 7.02 -20.68
N PRO A 40 -3.78 7.46 -19.40
CA PRO A 40 -4.85 8.22 -18.76
C PRO A 40 -5.14 9.53 -19.51
N GLY A 41 -6.41 9.81 -19.69
CA GLY A 41 -6.90 11.04 -20.30
C GLY A 41 -7.08 12.20 -19.31
N PRO A 42 -7.68 13.30 -19.77
CA PRO A 42 -7.87 14.52 -18.97
C PRO A 42 -8.79 14.33 -17.76
N GLU A 43 -9.59 13.27 -17.73
CA GLU A 43 -10.47 12.94 -16.60
C GLU A 43 -9.69 12.67 -15.31
N TYR A 44 -8.38 12.36 -15.41
CA TYR A 44 -7.47 12.15 -14.30
C TYR A 44 -6.47 13.31 -14.09
N ALA A 45 -6.73 14.47 -14.71
CA ALA A 45 -5.86 15.65 -14.56
C ALA A 45 -5.92 16.23 -13.14
N ASP A 46 -4.92 17.07 -12.78
CA ASP A 46 -4.78 17.65 -11.46
C ASP A 46 -5.97 18.50 -11.02
N ASP A 47 -6.65 19.14 -11.98
CA ASP A 47 -7.81 20.00 -11.75
C ASP A 47 -9.13 19.25 -11.58
N THR A 48 -9.14 17.93 -11.75
CA THR A 48 -10.31 17.08 -11.48
C THR A 48 -10.34 16.52 -10.06
N ARG A 49 -9.22 16.57 -9.32
CA ARG A 49 -9.06 15.93 -8.01
C ARG A 49 -9.29 16.91 -6.86
N LEU A 50 -10.14 16.50 -5.91
CA LEU A 50 -10.44 17.24 -4.70
C LEU A 50 -9.72 16.68 -3.46
N PHE A 51 -9.16 15.50 -3.58
CA PHE A 51 -8.41 14.77 -2.58
C PHE A 51 -7.23 14.05 -3.22
N GLN A 52 -6.12 13.99 -2.51
CA GLN A 52 -5.02 13.05 -2.77
C GLN A 52 -4.14 12.85 -1.53
N GLY A 53 -3.55 11.66 -1.39
CA GLY A 53 -2.68 11.34 -0.25
C GLY A 53 -2.19 9.90 -0.26
N ILE A 54 -1.48 9.55 0.81
CA ILE A 54 -0.92 8.22 1.09
C ILE A 54 0.02 7.76 -0.05
N PRO A 55 1.14 8.51 -0.24
CA PRO A 55 2.04 8.25 -1.33
C PRO A 55 3.03 7.12 -1.06
N GLY A 56 3.58 6.57 -2.16
CA GLY A 56 4.74 5.68 -2.19
C GLY A 56 5.74 6.13 -3.25
N ILE A 57 7.03 5.83 -3.05
CA ILE A 57 8.11 6.18 -3.98
C ILE A 57 9.05 5.01 -4.22
N GLU A 58 9.51 4.87 -5.46
CA GLU A 58 10.58 3.94 -5.84
C GLU A 58 11.51 4.56 -6.89
N ARG A 59 12.72 3.98 -6.99
CA ARG A 59 13.75 4.44 -7.91
C ARG A 59 14.28 3.28 -8.73
N ALA A 60 14.14 3.37 -10.04
CA ALA A 60 14.70 2.41 -10.99
C ALA A 60 16.25 2.48 -11.03
N ALA A 61 16.90 1.42 -11.52
CA ALA A 61 18.36 1.32 -11.58
C ALA A 61 19.02 2.47 -12.36
N ASN A 62 18.36 2.96 -13.42
CA ASN A 62 18.84 4.09 -14.22
C ASN A 62 18.59 5.47 -13.61
N GLY A 63 17.98 5.53 -12.42
CA GLY A 63 17.71 6.77 -11.70
C GLY A 63 16.31 7.32 -11.86
N ARG A 64 15.47 6.77 -12.73
CA ARG A 64 14.06 7.19 -12.85
C ARG A 64 13.34 6.99 -11.54
N LEU A 65 12.65 8.03 -11.07
CA LEU A 65 11.78 7.98 -9.90
C LEU A 65 10.34 7.70 -10.32
N TRP A 66 9.66 6.90 -9.51
CA TRP A 66 8.23 6.62 -9.61
C TRP A 66 7.55 7.04 -8.33
N ALA A 67 6.46 7.77 -8.45
CA ALA A 67 5.62 8.18 -7.32
C ALA A 67 4.18 7.75 -7.55
N LEU A 68 3.56 7.20 -6.52
CA LEU A 68 2.23 6.62 -6.53
C LEU A 68 1.45 7.14 -5.33
N TRP A 69 0.17 7.44 -5.51
CA TRP A 69 -0.76 7.78 -4.43
C TRP A 69 -2.19 7.45 -4.86
N TYR A 70 -3.16 7.60 -3.97
CA TYR A 70 -4.56 7.57 -4.41
C TYR A 70 -5.20 8.95 -4.30
N ALA A 71 -6.17 9.19 -5.17
CA ALA A 71 -6.78 10.49 -5.39
C ALA A 71 -8.25 10.32 -5.80
N GLY A 72 -8.93 11.41 -6.05
CA GLY A 72 -10.30 11.43 -6.57
C GLY A 72 -11.20 12.41 -5.85
N GLY A 73 -12.39 11.98 -5.48
CA GLY A 73 -13.48 12.76 -4.90
C GLY A 73 -13.15 13.74 -3.76
N LYS A 74 -14.09 14.00 -2.87
CA LYS A 74 -13.91 15.02 -1.80
C LYS A 74 -13.04 14.56 -0.62
N GLY A 75 -12.74 13.27 -0.57
CA GLY A 75 -11.99 12.64 0.51
C GLY A 75 -11.77 11.17 0.22
N GLU A 76 -11.48 10.40 1.27
CA GLU A 76 -11.42 8.94 1.15
C GLU A 76 -12.82 8.38 0.94
N GLY A 77 -13.06 7.65 -0.16
CA GLY A 77 -14.39 7.13 -0.51
C GLY A 77 -14.42 6.39 -1.85
N PRO A 78 -15.63 6.05 -2.35
CA PRO A 78 -15.81 5.22 -3.55
C PRO A 78 -15.22 5.83 -4.83
N ASP A 79 -15.02 7.16 -4.88
CA ASP A 79 -14.44 7.84 -6.05
C ASP A 79 -12.91 7.82 -6.08
N ASN A 80 -12.26 7.01 -5.23
CA ASN A 80 -10.82 6.96 -5.18
C ASN A 80 -10.23 5.96 -6.17
N TYR A 81 -9.16 6.39 -6.82
CA TYR A 81 -8.34 5.63 -7.75
C TYR A 81 -6.85 5.82 -7.44
N ALA A 82 -6.01 4.84 -7.81
CA ALA A 82 -4.56 4.96 -7.69
C ALA A 82 -3.96 5.62 -8.93
N VAL A 83 -2.98 6.52 -8.73
CA VAL A 83 -2.33 7.30 -9.78
C VAL A 83 -0.82 7.21 -9.67
N LEU A 84 -0.14 6.86 -10.77
CA LEU A 84 1.31 6.73 -10.88
C LEU A 84 1.87 7.80 -11.82
N VAL A 85 2.93 8.48 -11.37
CA VAL A 85 3.72 9.43 -12.17
C VAL A 85 5.20 9.09 -12.14
N THR A 86 6.01 9.71 -12.99
CA THR A 86 7.44 9.46 -13.05
C THR A 86 8.26 10.74 -13.26
N SER A 87 9.53 10.68 -12.84
CA SER A 87 10.54 11.70 -13.10
C SER A 87 11.80 11.06 -13.65
N GLY A 88 12.32 11.59 -14.73
CA GLY A 88 13.59 11.17 -15.35
C GLY A 88 14.78 12.06 -15.02
N ASP A 89 14.59 13.10 -14.20
CA ASP A 89 15.56 14.17 -13.93
C ASP A 89 15.83 14.36 -12.42
N ASP A 90 15.79 13.26 -11.67
CA ASP A 90 16.05 13.26 -10.23
C ASP A 90 14.97 14.01 -9.42
N GLY A 91 13.71 13.96 -9.87
CA GLY A 91 12.57 14.57 -9.17
C GLY A 91 12.49 16.10 -9.31
N LYS A 92 13.20 16.70 -10.27
CA LYS A 92 13.08 18.13 -10.57
C LYS A 92 11.78 18.46 -11.30
N THR A 93 11.40 17.58 -12.22
CA THR A 93 10.11 17.64 -12.90
C THR A 93 9.40 16.28 -12.86
N TRP A 94 8.08 16.31 -12.89
CA TRP A 94 7.25 15.11 -12.83
C TRP A 94 6.28 15.08 -14.01
N SER A 95 6.04 13.89 -14.53
CA SER A 95 5.07 13.68 -15.61
C SER A 95 3.63 13.88 -15.12
N GLY A 96 2.68 14.02 -16.03
CA GLY A 96 1.29 13.69 -15.78
C GLY A 96 1.10 12.20 -15.45
N PRO A 97 -0.12 11.76 -15.17
CA PRO A 97 -0.43 10.36 -14.88
C PRO A 97 0.08 9.41 -15.99
N LYS A 98 0.80 8.36 -15.59
CA LYS A 98 1.30 7.29 -16.49
C LYS A 98 0.48 6.01 -16.37
N VAL A 99 -0.02 5.73 -15.16
CA VAL A 99 -0.91 4.61 -14.89
C VAL A 99 -2.00 5.10 -13.94
N VAL A 100 -3.22 4.70 -14.21
CA VAL A 100 -4.35 4.84 -13.30
C VAL A 100 -5.01 3.49 -13.11
N VAL A 101 -5.29 3.15 -11.85
CA VAL A 101 -6.10 2.00 -11.48
C VAL A 101 -7.39 2.54 -10.88
N ASP A 102 -8.46 2.45 -11.66
CA ASP A 102 -9.79 2.97 -11.32
C ASP A 102 -10.83 1.85 -11.50
N PRO A 103 -11.13 1.10 -10.43
CA PRO A 103 -12.14 0.04 -10.49
C PRO A 103 -13.52 0.62 -10.80
N PRO A 104 -14.36 -0.09 -11.57
CA PRO A 104 -15.67 0.43 -11.98
C PRO A 104 -16.68 0.44 -10.84
N GLY A 105 -17.65 1.35 -10.92
CA GLY A 105 -18.79 1.45 -10.01
C GLY A 105 -18.41 1.90 -8.61
N PRO A 106 -18.94 1.29 -7.54
CA PRO A 106 -18.71 1.72 -6.16
C PRO A 106 -17.41 1.15 -5.54
N VAL A 107 -16.61 0.47 -6.34
CA VAL A 107 -15.31 -0.09 -5.91
C VAL A 107 -14.23 0.97 -6.05
N ARG A 108 -13.36 1.07 -5.07
CA ARG A 108 -12.23 2.00 -5.07
C ARG A 108 -10.90 1.28 -5.05
N ALA A 109 -9.84 1.94 -5.58
CA ALA A 109 -8.45 1.58 -5.36
C ALA A 109 -7.82 2.60 -4.41
N TYR A 110 -7.13 2.12 -3.34
CA TYR A 110 -6.60 2.97 -2.28
C TYR A 110 -5.38 2.31 -1.60
N ASP A 111 -4.75 3.04 -0.70
CA ASP A 111 -3.58 2.60 0.07
C ASP A 111 -2.51 1.92 -0.80
N PRO A 112 -2.07 2.59 -1.87
CA PRO A 112 -1.15 1.99 -2.81
C PRO A 112 0.29 1.95 -2.27
N CYS A 113 1.10 1.04 -2.80
CA CYS A 113 2.51 0.88 -2.46
C CYS A 113 3.34 0.60 -3.70
N LEU A 114 4.54 1.17 -3.76
CA LEU A 114 5.56 0.81 -4.75
C LEU A 114 6.67 0.01 -4.08
N TRP A 115 7.23 -0.94 -4.81
CA TRP A 115 8.37 -1.70 -4.34
C TRP A 115 9.18 -2.29 -5.49
N HIS A 116 10.50 -2.07 -5.47
CA HIS A 116 11.42 -2.86 -6.30
C HIS A 116 11.81 -4.12 -5.57
N ASP A 117 11.55 -5.25 -6.21
CA ASP A 117 12.00 -6.53 -5.70
C ASP A 117 13.50 -6.77 -5.97
N PRO A 118 14.12 -7.81 -5.37
CA PRO A 118 15.52 -8.13 -5.59
C PRO A 118 15.90 -8.50 -7.03
N GLN A 119 14.92 -8.78 -7.90
CA GLN A 119 15.13 -9.01 -9.33
C GLN A 119 15.08 -7.72 -10.16
N GLY A 120 14.83 -6.58 -9.50
CA GLY A 120 14.72 -5.27 -10.16
C GLY A 120 13.36 -4.99 -10.80
N ARG A 121 12.36 -5.84 -10.57
CA ARG A 121 11.00 -5.60 -11.05
C ARG A 121 10.32 -4.57 -10.15
N LEU A 122 9.60 -3.63 -10.76
CA LEU A 122 8.77 -2.67 -10.02
C LEU A 122 7.36 -3.23 -9.85
N TRP A 123 6.94 -3.35 -8.61
CA TRP A 123 5.59 -3.72 -8.20
C TRP A 123 4.81 -2.46 -7.86
N LEU A 124 3.59 -2.38 -8.38
CA LEU A 124 2.57 -1.44 -7.97
C LEU A 124 1.45 -2.23 -7.30
N PHE A 125 1.29 -2.03 -6.00
CA PHE A 125 0.24 -2.65 -5.20
C PHE A 125 -0.86 -1.63 -4.90
N TRP A 126 -2.07 -2.11 -4.69
CA TRP A 126 -3.19 -1.33 -4.15
C TRP A 126 -4.13 -2.24 -3.37
N ALA A 127 -4.88 -1.65 -2.45
CA ALA A 127 -6.05 -2.26 -1.87
C ALA A 127 -7.28 -1.94 -2.72
N GLN A 128 -8.20 -2.89 -2.84
CA GLN A 128 -9.46 -2.71 -3.56
C GLN A 128 -10.61 -3.08 -2.64
N SER A 129 -11.70 -2.31 -2.61
CA SER A 129 -12.89 -2.69 -1.86
C SER A 129 -14.10 -1.83 -2.23
N HIS A 130 -15.29 -2.30 -1.86
CA HIS A 130 -16.44 -1.44 -1.67
C HIS A 130 -16.22 -0.58 -0.42
N ASN A 131 -16.46 0.72 -0.49
CA ASN A 131 -16.35 1.63 0.65
C ASN A 131 -15.02 1.51 1.42
N TRP A 132 -15.08 1.36 2.77
CA TRP A 132 -13.93 1.53 3.65
C TRP A 132 -13.28 0.22 4.12
N TRP A 133 -13.99 -0.92 4.15
CA TRP A 133 -13.63 -1.99 5.08
C TRP A 133 -13.71 -3.41 4.56
N ASP A 134 -13.73 -3.64 3.29
CA ASP A 134 -13.80 -5.03 2.80
C ASP A 134 -12.39 -5.62 2.60
N GLY A 135 -11.80 -6.17 3.67
CA GLY A 135 -10.52 -6.86 3.59
C GLY A 135 -10.51 -8.08 2.66
N ARG A 136 -11.67 -8.62 2.30
CA ARG A 136 -11.80 -9.71 1.34
C ARG A 136 -11.46 -9.28 -0.08
N ALA A 137 -11.75 -8.06 -0.47
CA ALA A 137 -11.40 -7.53 -1.79
C ALA A 137 -9.87 -7.50 -2.00
N GLY A 138 -9.13 -7.19 -0.96
CA GLY A 138 -7.74 -7.58 -0.75
C GLY A 138 -6.70 -6.73 -1.47
N VAL A 139 -5.49 -7.28 -1.44
CA VAL A 139 -4.30 -6.72 -2.09
C VAL A 139 -4.22 -7.17 -3.53
N TRP A 140 -4.06 -6.20 -4.42
CA TRP A 140 -3.85 -6.40 -5.86
C TRP A 140 -2.50 -5.86 -6.29
N ALA A 141 -1.96 -6.34 -7.40
CA ALA A 141 -0.72 -5.84 -7.96
C ALA A 141 -0.63 -5.97 -9.48
N ILE A 142 0.16 -5.08 -10.06
CA ILE A 142 0.76 -5.19 -11.38
C ILE A 142 2.28 -5.06 -11.26
N VAL A 143 3.01 -5.60 -12.22
CA VAL A 143 4.47 -5.66 -12.19
C VAL A 143 5.04 -5.25 -13.55
N THR A 144 6.18 -4.54 -13.54
CA THR A 144 6.98 -4.29 -14.74
C THR A 144 8.44 -4.67 -14.52
N GLU A 145 9.07 -5.22 -15.55
CA GLU A 145 10.51 -5.50 -15.60
C GLU A 145 11.31 -4.30 -16.12
N ASN A 146 10.63 -3.32 -16.73
CA ASN A 146 11.25 -2.19 -17.43
C ASN A 146 11.00 -0.85 -16.76
N SER A 147 11.15 -0.79 -15.42
CA SER A 147 10.90 0.43 -14.65
C SER A 147 11.83 1.62 -15.00
N GLY A 148 12.88 1.38 -15.77
CA GLY A 148 13.73 2.42 -16.34
C GLY A 148 13.08 3.21 -17.49
N ASP A 149 12.10 2.63 -18.17
CA ASP A 149 11.38 3.28 -19.26
C ASP A 149 10.32 4.25 -18.70
N GLU A 150 10.01 5.30 -19.44
CA GLU A 150 8.97 6.25 -19.05
C GLU A 150 7.56 5.67 -19.20
N THR A 151 7.37 4.74 -20.11
CA THR A 151 6.12 4.04 -20.42
C THR A 151 6.35 2.53 -20.46
N PRO A 152 6.63 1.90 -19.31
CA PRO A 152 6.91 0.48 -19.25
C PRO A 152 5.66 -0.36 -19.52
N ARG A 153 5.86 -1.60 -19.95
CA ARG A 153 4.77 -2.56 -20.05
C ARG A 153 4.49 -3.16 -18.68
N TRP A 154 3.22 -3.19 -18.31
CA TRP A 154 2.75 -3.76 -17.05
C TRP A 154 2.11 -5.13 -17.27
N SER A 155 2.22 -6.00 -16.28
CA SER A 155 1.48 -7.27 -16.25
C SER A 155 -0.03 -7.01 -16.13
N ALA A 156 -0.84 -8.05 -16.39
CA ALA A 156 -2.23 -8.04 -15.98
C ALA A 156 -2.35 -7.91 -14.45
N PRO A 157 -3.40 -7.23 -13.95
CA PRO A 157 -3.65 -7.15 -12.52
C PRO A 157 -4.01 -8.51 -11.94
N ARG A 158 -3.48 -8.80 -10.76
CA ARG A 158 -3.79 -10.03 -10.01
C ARG A 158 -4.01 -9.74 -8.54
N ARG A 159 -4.98 -10.43 -7.95
CA ARG A 159 -5.22 -10.42 -6.52
C ARG A 159 -4.22 -11.33 -5.83
N LEU A 160 -3.59 -10.86 -4.76
CA LEU A 160 -2.53 -11.58 -4.05
C LEU A 160 -3.03 -12.22 -2.75
N SER A 161 -3.82 -11.50 -1.98
CA SER A 161 -4.29 -11.96 -0.66
C SER A 161 -5.51 -11.17 -0.18
N ASP A 162 -6.14 -11.64 0.88
CA ASP A 162 -7.00 -10.81 1.73
C ASP A 162 -6.17 -9.72 2.41
N GLY A 163 -6.85 -8.68 2.89
CA GLY A 163 -6.23 -7.61 3.66
C GLY A 163 -5.88 -6.38 2.82
N ILE A 164 -5.26 -5.42 3.49
CA ILE A 164 -4.89 -4.13 2.95
C ILE A 164 -3.40 -3.93 3.19
N MET A 165 -2.69 -3.58 2.14
CA MET A 165 -1.25 -3.35 2.15
C MET A 165 -0.97 -1.93 1.68
N MET A 166 -0.15 -1.19 2.42
CA MET A 166 0.36 0.13 2.02
C MET A 166 1.85 0.28 2.29
N ASN A 167 2.51 -0.76 2.76
CA ASN A 167 3.92 -0.75 3.14
C ASN A 167 4.69 -1.82 2.37
N LYS A 168 5.95 -1.51 2.08
CA LYS A 168 6.81 -2.34 1.24
C LYS A 168 7.04 -3.73 1.86
N PRO A 169 7.10 -4.79 1.03
CA PRO A 169 7.53 -6.11 1.47
C PRO A 169 8.94 -6.10 2.08
N THR A 170 9.16 -7.02 2.99
CA THR A 170 10.47 -7.30 3.59
C THR A 170 11.04 -8.57 2.98
N VAL A 171 12.27 -8.49 2.44
CA VAL A 171 13.03 -9.65 1.98
C VAL A 171 13.85 -10.16 3.14
N LEU A 172 13.69 -11.43 3.50
CA LEU A 172 14.45 -12.09 4.53
C LEU A 172 15.86 -12.46 4.05
N ALA A 173 16.80 -12.63 4.97
CA ALA A 173 18.14 -13.12 4.66
C ALA A 173 18.13 -14.51 4.00
N THR A 174 17.08 -15.30 4.19
CA THR A 174 16.82 -16.59 3.54
C THR A 174 16.33 -16.46 2.10
N GLY A 175 15.97 -15.24 1.63
CA GLY A 175 15.45 -14.96 0.29
C GLY A 175 13.93 -15.00 0.17
N GLU A 176 13.21 -15.39 1.20
CA GLU A 176 11.74 -15.36 1.25
C GLU A 176 11.23 -13.92 1.42
N TRP A 177 10.01 -13.66 0.95
CA TRP A 177 9.41 -12.33 1.03
C TRP A 177 8.21 -12.32 1.98
N LEU A 178 8.16 -11.32 2.82
CA LEU A 178 7.05 -11.07 3.72
C LEU A 178 6.29 -9.81 3.27
N MET A 179 5.00 -9.94 3.06
CA MET A 179 4.10 -8.84 2.69
C MET A 179 3.20 -8.52 3.88
N PRO A 180 3.18 -7.27 4.37
CA PRO A 180 2.27 -6.84 5.42
C PRO A 180 0.88 -6.57 4.83
N ALA A 181 -0.11 -7.40 5.17
CA ALA A 181 -1.48 -7.29 4.66
C ALA A 181 -2.48 -7.28 5.82
N ALA A 182 -2.82 -6.10 6.32
CA ALA A 182 -3.70 -5.94 7.48
C ALA A 182 -5.15 -6.34 7.16
N VAL A 183 -5.77 -7.09 8.04
CA VAL A 183 -7.22 -7.25 8.05
C VAL A 183 -7.79 -6.43 9.20
N TRP A 184 -8.47 -5.36 8.86
CA TRP A 184 -9.00 -4.42 9.83
C TRP A 184 -10.20 -4.99 10.58
N GLN A 185 -10.41 -4.51 11.79
CA GLN A 185 -11.62 -4.84 12.53
C GLN A 185 -12.83 -4.21 11.85
N ARG A 186 -13.89 -4.98 11.69
CA ARG A 186 -15.17 -4.48 11.22
C ARG A 186 -15.66 -3.36 12.14
N LYS A 187 -15.95 -2.21 11.56
CA LYS A 187 -16.52 -1.09 12.32
C LYS A 187 -18.04 -1.24 12.38
N ALA A 188 -18.62 -1.01 13.55
CA ALA A 188 -20.07 -0.99 13.70
C ALA A 188 -20.70 0.05 12.75
N GLY A 189 -21.79 -0.32 12.07
CA GLY A 189 -22.45 0.55 11.11
C GLY A 189 -21.89 0.51 9.67
N THR A 190 -20.85 -0.30 9.40
CA THR A 190 -20.45 -0.57 8.00
C THR A 190 -21.50 -1.43 7.31
N ASP A 191 -21.68 -1.16 6.00
CA ASP A 191 -22.60 -1.92 5.16
C ASP A 191 -22.30 -3.43 5.24
N ALA A 192 -23.26 -4.19 5.79
CA ALA A 192 -23.10 -5.62 6.00
C ALA A 192 -22.99 -6.42 4.70
N ALA A 193 -23.53 -5.90 3.59
CA ALA A 193 -23.48 -6.56 2.29
C ALA A 193 -22.07 -6.55 1.68
N HIS A 194 -21.25 -5.54 2.05
CA HIS A 194 -19.92 -5.33 1.48
C HIS A 194 -18.80 -5.32 2.52
N SER A 195 -19.09 -5.71 3.76
CA SER A 195 -18.11 -5.80 4.85
C SER A 195 -18.08 -7.22 5.37
N HIS A 196 -17.08 -7.98 4.95
CA HIS A 196 -16.93 -9.38 5.33
C HIS A 196 -16.11 -9.51 6.60
N ASP A 197 -16.62 -10.27 7.55
CA ASP A 197 -15.86 -10.66 8.74
C ASP A 197 -14.91 -11.81 8.35
N LEU A 198 -13.61 -11.54 8.36
CA LEU A 198 -12.57 -12.55 8.12
C LEU A 198 -12.16 -13.27 9.42
N GLY A 199 -12.92 -13.08 10.50
CA GLY A 199 -12.82 -13.82 11.75
C GLY A 199 -11.42 -13.78 12.36
N PRO A 200 -10.78 -14.94 12.61
CA PRO A 200 -9.50 -15.02 13.29
C PRO A 200 -8.34 -14.35 12.53
N ARG A 201 -8.55 -13.93 11.27
CA ARG A 201 -7.54 -13.19 10.49
C ARG A 201 -7.60 -11.67 10.70
N SER A 202 -8.48 -11.15 11.53
CA SER A 202 -8.47 -9.73 11.88
C SER A 202 -7.21 -9.38 12.66
N GLY A 203 -6.24 -8.69 12.03
CA GLY A 203 -4.93 -8.37 12.63
C GLY A 203 -3.90 -7.87 11.64
N ALA A 204 -2.71 -7.62 12.16
CA ALA A 204 -1.52 -7.28 11.39
C ALA A 204 -0.94 -8.56 10.76
N ASN A 205 -1.51 -8.98 9.63
CA ASN A 205 -1.18 -10.25 8.98
C ASN A 205 0.12 -10.16 8.19
N VAL A 206 0.79 -11.29 8.10
CA VAL A 206 1.99 -11.51 7.29
C VAL A 206 1.69 -12.56 6.24
N MET A 207 1.87 -12.19 4.97
CA MET A 207 1.81 -13.10 3.85
C MET A 207 3.23 -13.48 3.42
N LEU A 208 3.46 -14.75 3.15
CA LEU A 208 4.74 -15.32 2.73
C LEU A 208 4.75 -15.67 1.26
N SER A 209 5.81 -15.29 0.56
CA SER A 209 6.17 -15.83 -0.75
C SER A 209 7.54 -16.49 -0.69
N LYS A 210 7.64 -17.71 -1.26
CA LYS A 210 8.88 -18.48 -1.42
C LYS A 210 9.34 -18.57 -2.88
N ASP A 211 8.55 -18.04 -3.79
CA ASP A 211 8.69 -18.13 -5.23
C ASP A 211 8.80 -16.76 -5.89
N ARG A 212 9.39 -15.80 -5.18
CA ARG A 212 9.66 -14.43 -5.68
C ARG A 212 8.38 -13.70 -6.08
N GLY A 213 7.32 -13.90 -5.29
CA GLY A 213 6.06 -13.19 -5.45
C GLY A 213 5.07 -13.85 -6.43
N ASP A 214 5.36 -15.02 -6.98
CA ASP A 214 4.41 -15.73 -7.84
C ASP A 214 3.19 -16.21 -7.04
N THR A 215 3.39 -16.72 -5.84
CA THR A 215 2.31 -17.06 -4.91
C THR A 215 2.53 -16.45 -3.52
N TRP A 216 1.42 -16.21 -2.82
CA TRP A 216 1.40 -15.68 -1.47
C TRP A 216 0.47 -16.51 -0.58
N SER A 217 0.95 -16.84 0.60
CA SER A 217 0.19 -17.61 1.58
C SER A 217 0.23 -16.94 2.94
N TYR A 218 -0.84 -17.08 3.71
CA TYR A 218 -0.88 -16.60 5.09
C TYR A 218 0.19 -17.33 5.93
N LEU A 219 0.99 -16.58 6.67
CA LEU A 219 2.06 -17.10 7.52
C LEU A 219 1.69 -16.98 9.00
N GLY A 220 1.28 -15.80 9.44
CA GLY A 220 0.98 -15.49 10.83
C GLY A 220 0.46 -14.07 10.98
N GLN A 221 0.20 -13.67 12.23
CA GLN A 221 -0.27 -12.31 12.54
C GLN A 221 0.19 -11.86 13.93
N ALA A 222 0.32 -10.55 14.10
CA ALA A 222 0.42 -9.93 15.41
C ALA A 222 -0.89 -9.23 15.77
N ILE A 223 -1.24 -9.27 17.06
CA ILE A 223 -2.33 -8.49 17.63
C ILE A 223 -1.75 -7.51 18.63
N VAL A 224 -1.88 -6.23 18.31
CA VAL A 224 -1.39 -5.13 19.16
C VAL A 224 -2.58 -4.45 19.82
N PRO A 225 -2.55 -4.15 21.12
CA PRO A 225 -3.62 -3.44 21.81
C PRO A 225 -3.86 -2.05 21.18
N ASN A 226 -5.16 -1.66 21.06
CA ASN A 226 -5.57 -0.39 20.49
C ASN A 226 -5.04 -0.10 19.08
N ARG A 227 -4.82 -1.15 18.29
CA ARG A 227 -4.42 -1.04 16.88
C ARG A 227 -5.44 -0.21 16.08
N VAL A 228 -4.94 0.62 15.16
CA VAL A 228 -5.75 1.46 14.28
C VAL A 228 -5.28 1.26 12.85
N PHE A 229 -6.07 0.56 12.02
CA PHE A 229 -5.72 0.22 10.64
C PHE A 229 -4.45 -0.63 10.49
N ASP A 230 -3.80 -1.00 11.56
CA ASP A 230 -2.52 -1.70 11.65
C ASP A 230 -1.38 -0.98 10.91
N GLU A 231 -1.47 -0.75 9.61
CA GLU A 231 -0.45 -0.07 8.77
C GLU A 231 0.97 -0.53 9.11
N HIS A 232 1.12 -1.83 9.37
CA HIS A 232 2.32 -2.39 9.97
C HIS A 232 3.48 -2.53 9.00
N MET A 233 4.69 -2.48 9.57
CA MET A 233 5.95 -2.75 8.87
C MET A 233 6.74 -3.82 9.59
N ILE A 234 7.51 -4.61 8.86
CA ILE A 234 8.30 -5.71 9.37
C ILE A 234 9.77 -5.43 9.09
N VAL A 235 10.61 -5.55 10.11
CA VAL A 235 12.07 -5.44 10.01
C VAL A 235 12.69 -6.74 10.47
N GLN A 236 13.57 -7.33 9.68
CA GLN A 236 14.45 -8.39 10.15
C GLN A 236 15.63 -7.77 10.89
N ARG A 237 15.80 -8.12 12.16
CA ARG A 237 16.94 -7.73 12.99
C ARG A 237 18.20 -8.52 12.59
N ARG A 238 19.37 -8.05 13.01
CA ARG A 238 20.66 -8.71 12.72
C ARG A 238 20.79 -10.10 13.36
N ASP A 239 20.08 -10.34 14.46
CA ASP A 239 19.97 -11.66 15.12
C ASP A 239 19.00 -12.63 14.41
N GLY A 240 18.37 -12.18 13.32
CA GLY A 240 17.41 -12.97 12.54
C GLY A 240 15.96 -12.85 13.03
N ALA A 241 15.71 -12.33 14.21
CA ALA A 241 14.36 -12.10 14.71
C ALA A 241 13.61 -11.07 13.86
N LEU A 242 12.31 -11.22 13.77
CA LEU A 242 11.46 -10.24 13.10
C LEU A 242 10.86 -9.29 14.12
N TRP A 243 10.85 -8.02 13.80
CA TRP A 243 10.23 -6.95 14.56
C TRP A 243 9.12 -6.32 13.74
N MET A 244 7.91 -6.44 14.22
CA MET A 244 6.74 -5.79 13.62
C MET A 244 6.40 -4.54 14.41
N LEU A 245 6.25 -3.43 13.69
CA LEU A 245 5.74 -2.16 14.21
C LEU A 245 4.36 -1.92 13.64
N VAL A 246 3.40 -1.52 14.47
CA VAL A 246 1.97 -1.43 14.15
C VAL A 246 1.44 -0.08 14.59
N ARG A 247 0.69 0.60 13.72
CA ARG A 247 0.00 1.83 14.09
C ARG A 247 -1.09 1.55 15.13
N ALA A 248 -1.07 2.29 16.21
CA ALA A 248 -2.04 2.19 17.31
C ALA A 248 -2.55 3.59 17.72
N ALA A 249 -3.63 3.64 18.49
CA ALA A 249 -4.22 4.90 18.97
C ALA A 249 -3.22 5.74 19.79
N TYR A 250 -2.26 5.09 20.43
CA TYR A 250 -1.20 5.72 21.23
C TYR A 250 0.10 5.96 20.46
N GLY A 251 0.13 5.76 19.13
CA GLY A 251 1.30 5.89 18.27
C GLY A 251 1.72 4.56 17.67
N ILE A 252 2.84 3.99 18.11
CA ILE A 252 3.40 2.74 17.59
C ILE A 252 3.31 1.64 18.64
N GLY A 253 2.73 0.50 18.26
CA GLY A 253 2.83 -0.76 18.97
C GLY A 253 3.85 -1.68 18.30
N GLU A 254 4.26 -2.74 19.00
CA GLU A 254 5.25 -3.68 18.51
C GLU A 254 4.97 -5.12 18.91
N SER A 255 5.49 -6.04 18.13
CA SER A 255 5.54 -7.48 18.43
C SER A 255 6.80 -8.10 17.79
N LEU A 256 7.27 -9.19 18.36
CA LEU A 256 8.48 -9.90 17.93
C LEU A 256 8.16 -11.33 17.50
N SER A 257 8.89 -11.84 16.51
CA SER A 257 8.85 -13.24 16.11
C SER A 257 10.26 -13.80 16.05
N ALA A 258 10.45 -14.97 16.65
CA ALA A 258 11.71 -15.72 16.63
C ALA A 258 11.69 -16.92 15.66
N ASP A 259 10.56 -17.16 14.99
CA ASP A 259 10.32 -18.35 14.14
C ASP A 259 10.03 -18.00 12.67
N GLY A 260 10.52 -16.82 12.23
CA GLY A 260 10.37 -16.34 10.86
C GLY A 260 8.99 -15.82 10.53
N GLY A 261 8.21 -15.36 11.52
CA GLY A 261 6.89 -14.72 11.31
C GLY A 261 5.69 -15.65 11.46
N LYS A 262 5.89 -16.89 11.89
CA LYS A 262 4.78 -17.85 12.09
C LYS A 262 4.01 -17.53 13.36
N THR A 263 4.72 -17.25 14.44
CA THR A 263 4.14 -16.81 15.71
C THR A 263 4.77 -15.49 16.15
N TRP A 264 4.00 -14.71 16.90
CA TRP A 264 4.36 -13.37 17.34
C TRP A 264 4.13 -13.24 18.85
N SER A 265 5.02 -12.53 19.51
CA SER A 265 4.86 -12.22 20.93
C SER A 265 3.58 -11.44 21.18
N GLU A 266 3.10 -11.39 22.43
CA GLU A 266 2.06 -10.45 22.83
C GLU A 266 2.44 -9.03 22.39
N GLY A 267 1.50 -8.36 21.70
CA GLY A 267 1.69 -7.00 21.23
C GLY A 267 1.68 -6.01 22.39
N ARG A 268 2.59 -5.02 22.33
CA ARG A 268 2.71 -3.99 23.35
C ARG A 268 2.98 -2.61 22.73
N ARG A 269 2.88 -1.55 23.55
CA ARG A 269 3.34 -0.22 23.16
C ARG A 269 4.87 -0.25 22.99
N SER A 270 5.37 0.35 21.90
CA SER A 270 6.79 0.56 21.70
C SER A 270 7.26 1.80 22.46
N GLU A 271 8.58 1.88 22.70
CA GLU A 271 9.24 3.07 23.28
C GLU A 271 9.42 4.22 22.27
N ILE A 272 9.04 4.01 20.99
CA ILE A 272 9.20 5.00 19.94
C ILE A 272 8.08 6.06 20.07
N PRO A 273 8.41 7.34 20.30
CA PRO A 273 7.41 8.41 20.33
C PRO A 273 6.79 8.59 18.94
N HIS A 274 5.47 8.58 18.90
CA HIS A 274 4.72 8.82 17.66
C HIS A 274 3.26 9.15 17.96
N VAL A 275 2.58 9.74 16.98
CA VAL A 275 1.14 9.99 17.01
C VAL A 275 0.38 8.88 16.26
N ASN A 276 -0.96 8.88 16.36
CA ASN A 276 -1.81 7.97 15.59
C ASN A 276 -1.77 8.28 14.10
N SER A 277 -0.69 7.82 13.43
CA SER A 277 -0.44 7.98 12.00
C SER A 277 0.44 6.85 11.48
N ARG A 278 0.55 6.69 10.15
CA ARG A 278 1.59 5.87 9.53
C ARG A 278 2.96 6.49 9.83
N PHE A 279 3.94 5.64 10.08
CA PHE A 279 5.37 5.93 10.15
C PHE A 279 6.09 5.25 8.97
N PHE A 280 7.40 5.42 8.86
CA PHE A 280 8.22 4.67 7.91
C PHE A 280 9.46 4.14 8.61
N ILE A 281 9.77 2.86 8.42
CA ILE A 281 11.00 2.24 8.89
C ILE A 281 11.59 1.34 7.81
N ARG A 282 12.90 1.43 7.59
CA ARG A 282 13.60 0.57 6.62
C ARG A 282 15.08 0.43 6.99
N ARG A 283 15.65 -0.74 6.70
CA ARG A 283 17.09 -0.93 6.76
C ARG A 283 17.76 -0.33 5.54
N LEU A 284 18.77 0.50 5.76
CA LEU A 284 19.59 1.16 4.75
C LEU A 284 20.75 0.26 4.32
N ALA A 285 21.42 0.62 3.23
CA ALA A 285 22.59 -0.09 2.71
C ALA A 285 23.76 -0.13 3.69
N SER A 286 23.89 0.85 4.58
CA SER A 286 24.86 0.86 5.68
C SER A 286 24.58 -0.18 6.78
N GLY A 287 23.39 -0.80 6.76
CA GLY A 287 22.88 -1.66 7.80
C GLY A 287 22.21 -0.93 8.97
N LYS A 288 22.16 0.40 8.96
CA LYS A 288 21.36 1.18 9.92
C LYS A 288 19.87 1.11 9.60
N LEU A 289 19.03 1.33 10.59
CA LEU A 289 17.60 1.57 10.38
C LEU A 289 17.35 3.07 10.23
N LEU A 290 16.61 3.45 9.20
CA LEU A 290 15.98 4.74 9.08
C LEU A 290 14.57 4.64 9.63
N LEU A 291 14.20 5.57 10.51
CA LEU A 291 12.85 5.72 11.04
C LEU A 291 12.37 7.15 10.76
N VAL A 292 11.15 7.28 10.24
CA VAL A 292 10.51 8.59 10.04
C VAL A 292 9.18 8.59 10.80
N THR A 293 9.08 9.52 11.75
CA THR A 293 7.92 9.65 12.65
C THR A 293 7.48 11.10 12.76
N HIS A 294 6.28 11.30 13.31
CA HIS A 294 5.86 12.61 13.77
C HIS A 294 6.35 12.84 15.20
N ASN A 295 6.88 14.03 15.46
CA ASN A 295 7.35 14.43 16.78
C ASN A 295 6.81 15.85 17.13
N PRO A 296 5.48 16.03 17.19
CA PRO A 296 4.89 17.33 17.46
C PRO A 296 5.08 17.74 18.92
N PRO A 297 5.23 19.04 19.22
CA PRO A 297 5.36 19.54 20.59
C PRO A 297 4.17 19.21 21.50
N ASP A 298 2.96 19.07 20.93
CA ASP A 298 1.72 18.73 21.65
C ASP A 298 1.52 17.20 21.81
N GLY A 299 2.37 16.38 21.21
CA GLY A 299 2.26 14.93 21.23
C GLY A 299 1.04 14.36 20.49
N LYS A 300 0.30 15.14 19.71
CA LYS A 300 -0.98 14.74 19.10
C LYS A 300 -1.10 15.03 17.60
N ALA A 301 -0.60 16.18 17.15
CA ALA A 301 -0.79 16.63 15.77
C ALA A 301 0.04 15.80 14.77
N ARG A 302 -0.47 15.60 13.56
CA ARG A 302 0.34 15.13 12.44
C ARG A 302 1.16 16.31 11.90
N SER A 303 2.29 16.56 12.55
CA SER A 303 3.25 17.61 12.20
C SER A 303 4.64 17.18 12.62
N HIS A 304 5.65 17.99 12.33
CA HIS A 304 7.04 17.73 12.72
C HIS A 304 7.47 16.32 12.28
N LEU A 305 7.43 16.07 10.98
CA LEU A 305 7.93 14.83 10.40
C LEU A 305 9.45 14.83 10.51
N VAL A 306 10.01 13.87 11.24
CA VAL A 306 11.43 13.80 11.59
C VAL A 306 12.01 12.46 11.21
N ALA A 307 13.23 12.44 10.66
CA ALA A 307 13.98 11.24 10.35
C ALA A 307 15.06 10.97 11.40
N HIS A 308 15.19 9.72 11.86
CA HIS A 308 16.16 9.24 12.82
C HIS A 308 16.90 8.01 12.29
N LEU A 309 18.09 7.74 12.81
CA LEU A 309 18.87 6.55 12.51
C LEU A 309 19.06 5.68 13.77
N SER A 310 19.15 4.37 13.56
CA SER A 310 19.59 3.41 14.60
C SER A 310 20.61 2.45 14.00
N ASP A 311 21.71 2.23 14.70
CA ASP A 311 22.75 1.26 14.36
C ASP A 311 22.71 -0.01 15.24
N ASP A 312 21.79 -0.08 16.19
CA ASP A 312 21.61 -1.16 17.18
C ASP A 312 20.25 -1.88 17.08
N ASP A 313 19.66 -1.91 15.86
CA ASP A 313 18.38 -2.54 15.57
C ASP A 313 17.18 -1.93 16.33
N GLY A 314 17.18 -0.61 16.49
CA GLY A 314 16.07 0.15 17.04
C GLY A 314 16.05 0.23 18.56
N LYS A 315 17.12 -0.16 19.25
CA LYS A 315 17.25 0.01 20.70
C LYS A 315 17.48 1.48 21.08
N THR A 316 18.29 2.16 20.28
CA THR A 316 18.52 3.61 20.41
C THR A 316 18.37 4.31 19.06
N TRP A 317 17.97 5.57 19.13
CA TRP A 317 17.78 6.42 17.95
C TRP A 317 18.64 7.68 18.08
N GLN A 318 19.28 8.05 16.98
CA GLN A 318 20.20 9.19 16.91
C GLN A 318 19.88 10.08 15.70
N GLY A 319 20.43 11.28 15.71
CA GLY A 319 20.14 12.31 14.73
C GLY A 319 18.83 13.00 14.99
N GLY A 320 18.14 13.43 13.95
CA GLY A 320 16.87 14.13 14.07
C GLY A 320 16.70 15.19 12.97
N LEU A 321 16.73 14.73 11.69
CA LEU A 321 16.52 15.64 10.57
C LEU A 321 15.03 16.02 10.47
N MET A 322 14.70 17.28 10.68
CA MET A 322 13.36 17.81 10.47
C MET A 322 13.06 17.84 8.97
N ILE A 323 12.14 16.98 8.54
CA ILE A 323 11.68 16.88 7.14
C ILE A 323 10.67 17.98 6.85
N ASP A 324 9.64 18.11 7.69
CA ASP A 324 8.61 19.13 7.55
C ASP A 324 7.91 19.36 8.89
N GLU A 325 7.93 20.59 9.40
CA GLU A 325 7.32 20.97 10.68
C GLU A 325 5.83 21.29 10.60
N ARG A 326 5.28 21.46 9.38
CA ARG A 326 3.91 21.93 9.20
C ARG A 326 2.87 20.93 9.70
N ALA A 327 1.74 21.42 10.19
CA ALA A 327 0.58 20.60 10.48
C ALA A 327 -0.07 20.08 9.19
N GLY A 328 -0.51 18.84 9.22
CA GLY A 328 -1.15 18.19 8.06
C GLY A 328 -0.20 17.41 7.14
N VAL A 329 1.10 17.29 7.50
CA VAL A 329 2.02 16.34 6.84
C VAL A 329 1.75 14.94 7.34
N SER A 330 1.81 13.93 6.46
CA SER A 330 1.62 12.53 6.88
C SER A 330 2.09 11.50 5.83
N TYR A 331 2.03 10.23 6.20
CA TYR A 331 2.25 9.05 5.37
C TYR A 331 3.61 9.02 4.63
N PRO A 332 4.72 9.08 5.38
CA PRO A 332 6.04 8.96 4.77
C PRO A 332 6.26 7.57 4.16
N ASP A 333 6.91 7.54 2.98
CA ASP A 333 7.50 6.36 2.35
C ASP A 333 8.83 6.73 1.72
N GLY A 334 9.76 5.78 1.55
CA GLY A 334 11.08 6.13 1.06
C GLY A 334 11.84 5.02 0.35
N VAL A 335 12.88 5.43 -0.37
CA VAL A 335 13.83 4.57 -1.05
C VAL A 335 15.24 5.16 -0.95
N GLN A 336 16.26 4.32 -0.78
CA GLN A 336 17.65 4.73 -0.84
C GLN A 336 18.27 4.38 -2.20
N ALA A 337 18.91 5.36 -2.82
CA ALA A 337 19.68 5.18 -4.04
C ALA A 337 21.08 4.56 -3.75
N PRO A 338 21.75 3.95 -4.76
CA PRO A 338 23.08 3.38 -4.59
C PRO A 338 24.17 4.38 -4.14
N ASP A 339 23.97 5.66 -4.42
CA ASP A 339 24.87 6.74 -4.00
C ASP A 339 24.63 7.23 -2.57
N GLY A 340 23.72 6.58 -1.83
CA GLY A 340 23.36 6.90 -0.45
C GLY A 340 22.26 7.95 -0.30
N THR A 341 21.82 8.59 -1.40
CA THR A 341 20.67 9.53 -1.36
C THR A 341 19.40 8.80 -0.96
N ILE A 342 18.68 9.31 0.01
CA ILE A 342 17.37 8.85 0.45
C ILE A 342 16.32 9.78 -0.11
N TYR A 343 15.38 9.24 -0.88
CA TYR A 343 14.19 9.94 -1.35
C TYR A 343 13.04 9.56 -0.45
N LEU A 344 12.43 10.55 0.18
CA LEU A 344 11.28 10.40 1.06
C LEU A 344 10.10 11.12 0.45
N ILE A 345 8.97 10.46 0.27
CA ILE A 345 7.71 11.04 -0.18
C ILE A 345 6.72 11.11 0.98
N TYR A 346 5.85 12.11 1.00
CA TYR A 346 4.81 12.28 2.01
C TYR A 346 3.69 13.17 1.47
N ASP A 347 2.54 13.14 2.10
CA ASP A 347 1.44 14.04 1.76
C ASP A 347 1.37 15.26 2.69
N PHE A 348 0.80 16.34 2.16
CA PHE A 348 0.50 17.55 2.91
C PHE A 348 -0.91 18.04 2.59
N SER A 349 -1.72 18.23 3.66
CA SER A 349 -3.04 18.86 3.56
C SER A 349 -3.94 18.23 2.49
N ARG A 350 -4.24 16.94 2.61
CA ARG A 350 -4.89 16.07 1.59
C ARG A 350 -6.15 16.63 0.96
N THR A 351 -6.91 17.44 1.68
CA THR A 351 -8.17 18.06 1.24
C THR A 351 -8.08 19.58 1.09
N GLY A 352 -7.02 20.21 1.64
CA GLY A 352 -6.74 21.64 1.53
C GLY A 352 -5.77 21.93 0.37
N ASP A 353 -4.47 21.99 0.66
CA ASP A 353 -3.41 22.24 -0.34
C ASP A 353 -3.22 21.06 -1.30
N ARG A 354 -3.53 19.86 -0.85
CA ARG A 354 -3.54 18.63 -1.65
C ARG A 354 -2.21 18.39 -2.37
N GLN A 355 -1.11 18.47 -1.61
CA GLN A 355 0.24 18.28 -2.15
C GLN A 355 0.77 16.89 -1.83
N ILE A 356 1.43 16.29 -2.83
CA ILE A 356 2.37 15.19 -2.67
C ILE A 356 3.76 15.80 -2.75
N LEU A 357 4.55 15.61 -1.70
CA LEU A 357 5.85 16.26 -1.52
C LEU A 357 6.96 15.21 -1.41
N MET A 358 8.15 15.58 -1.85
CA MET A 358 9.36 14.78 -1.72
C MET A 358 10.45 15.57 -1.01
N ALA A 359 11.26 14.86 -0.23
CA ALA A 359 12.53 15.30 0.29
C ALA A 359 13.65 14.39 -0.20
N ALA A 360 14.85 14.92 -0.37
CA ALA A 360 16.06 14.14 -0.65
C ALA A 360 17.14 14.50 0.35
N PHE A 361 17.78 13.52 0.98
CA PHE A 361 18.80 13.69 2.02
C PHE A 361 19.70 12.46 2.13
N THR A 362 20.69 12.50 2.99
CA THR A 362 21.62 11.39 3.26
C THR A 362 21.57 10.97 4.73
N GLU A 363 22.21 9.84 5.05
CA GLU A 363 22.41 9.43 6.45
C GLU A 363 23.16 10.48 7.26
N ASP A 364 24.14 11.16 6.66
CA ASP A 364 24.90 12.24 7.31
C ASP A 364 24.02 13.44 7.66
N ASP A 365 23.09 13.80 6.79
CA ASP A 365 22.12 14.86 7.07
C ASP A 365 21.26 14.50 8.28
N VAL A 366 20.80 13.25 8.35
CA VAL A 366 20.01 12.74 9.49
C VAL A 366 20.85 12.72 10.78
N ALA A 367 22.08 12.21 10.72
CA ALA A 367 22.96 12.11 11.88
C ALA A 367 23.29 13.48 12.48
N LYS A 368 23.44 14.50 11.64
CA LYS A 368 23.74 15.88 12.06
C LYS A 368 22.48 16.71 12.33
N GLY A 369 21.30 16.24 11.94
CA GLY A 369 20.04 16.96 12.04
C GLY A 369 20.01 18.21 11.15
N GLN A 370 20.76 18.23 10.05
CA GLN A 370 20.94 19.39 9.18
C GLN A 370 20.97 18.98 7.70
N TRP A 371 20.47 19.84 6.84
CA TRP A 371 20.46 19.69 5.38
C TRP A 371 21.79 20.17 4.79
N LEU A 372 22.79 19.30 4.71
CA LEU A 372 24.16 19.64 4.34
C LEU A 372 24.62 19.02 3.02
N SER A 373 24.03 17.90 2.61
CA SER A 373 24.45 17.22 1.40
C SER A 373 24.15 18.04 0.14
N PRO A 374 24.97 17.97 -0.91
CA PRO A 374 24.74 18.74 -2.14
C PRO A 374 23.43 18.40 -2.86
N ARG A 375 22.84 17.24 -2.54
CA ARG A 375 21.55 16.80 -3.08
C ARG A 375 20.38 17.04 -2.12
N ALA A 376 20.62 17.63 -0.97
CA ALA A 376 19.58 17.91 0.01
C ALA A 376 18.51 18.83 -0.57
N ARG A 377 17.26 18.36 -0.52
CA ARG A 377 16.09 19.11 -1.01
C ARG A 377 14.92 18.86 -0.09
N GLN A 378 14.20 19.92 0.21
CA GLN A 378 13.01 19.90 1.06
C GLN A 378 11.78 20.27 0.25
N ARG A 379 10.63 19.66 0.59
CA ARG A 379 9.31 20.08 0.12
C ARG A 379 9.22 20.23 -1.40
N VAL A 380 9.91 19.35 -2.13
CA VAL A 380 9.81 19.31 -3.59
C VAL A 380 8.40 18.86 -3.95
N VAL A 381 7.67 19.67 -4.70
CA VAL A 381 6.32 19.32 -5.14
C VAL A 381 6.40 18.25 -6.22
N VAL A 382 5.89 17.06 -5.89
CA VAL A 382 5.72 15.96 -6.84
C VAL A 382 4.44 16.17 -7.64
N ASN A 383 3.38 16.52 -6.93
CA ASN A 383 2.08 16.81 -7.55
C ASN A 383 1.23 17.70 -6.61
N GLN A 384 0.36 18.50 -7.21
CA GLN A 384 -0.66 19.28 -6.52
C GLN A 384 -1.99 19.17 -7.23
N ALA A 385 -3.01 18.65 -6.54
CA ALA A 385 -4.37 18.64 -7.08
C ALA A 385 -5.02 20.02 -6.92
N THR A 386 -5.65 20.51 -7.99
CA THR A 386 -6.19 21.87 -8.08
C THR A 386 -7.70 21.92 -8.34
N GLY A 387 -8.38 20.75 -8.28
CA GLY A 387 -9.81 20.63 -8.50
C GLY A 387 -10.64 21.57 -7.62
N LYS A 388 -11.77 22.01 -8.16
CA LYS A 388 -12.72 22.87 -7.47
C LYS A 388 -14.01 22.12 -7.24
N ALA A 389 -14.51 22.10 -5.99
CA ALA A 389 -15.83 21.55 -5.74
C ALA A 389 -16.87 22.32 -6.57
N ALA A 390 -17.79 21.59 -7.22
CA ALA A 390 -18.95 22.22 -7.84
C ALA A 390 -19.71 23.02 -6.75
N LYS A 391 -20.04 24.25 -7.07
CA LYS A 391 -20.82 25.14 -6.18
C LYS A 391 -22.22 24.62 -6.00
#